data_a0fd14660658f44bd677b6bd16ad8537
#
_entry.id   a0fd14660658f44bd677b6bd16ad8537
#
_cell.length_a   1.000
_cell.length_b   1.000
_cell.length_c   1.000
_cell.angle_alpha   90.00
_cell.angle_beta   90.00
_cell.angle_gamma   90.00
#
_symmetry.space_group_name_H-M   'P 1'
#
loop_
_entity.id
_entity.type
_entity.pdbx_description
1 polymer ?
#
loop_
_entity_poly.entity_id
_entity_poly.type
_entity_poly.pdbx_seq_one_letter_code
_entity_poly.pdbx_strand_id
1 'polypeptide(L)'
;IRVKWSDPRIERVIDWLETNVVDRQKLFSDSSKEAAEEGRKKRVAKGSKSVYYTAMAKAVFSVDHNDKLRDAVQTKLDELGKSIENVLTRLKSTYKEFNAELGQTGAGLEDSDITLNSDIYNKIDELKEKFNLPYWDRLHGFWRTLPNFNPTVVDSEPGLDVAAEALKL
;
A
#
# COMPACT_ATOMS: atom_id res chain seq x y z
N ILE A 1 4.22 -20.36 12.30
CA ILE A 1 2.74 -20.36 12.40
C ILE A 1 2.12 -20.03 11.05
N ARG A 2 1.16 -20.85 10.59
CA ARG A 2 0.38 -20.55 9.39
C ARG A 2 -0.85 -19.70 9.79
N VAL A 3 -0.87 -18.43 9.38
CA VAL A 3 -2.03 -17.56 9.55
C VAL A 3 -2.99 -17.74 8.38
N LYS A 4 -4.26 -18.06 8.68
CA LYS A 4 -5.35 -17.99 7.70
C LYS A 4 -5.88 -16.55 7.71
N TRP A 5 -5.63 -15.81 6.64
CA TRP A 5 -6.12 -14.45 6.51
C TRP A 5 -7.62 -14.41 6.22
N SER A 6 -8.34 -13.63 6.98
CA SER A 6 -9.78 -13.34 6.85
C SER A 6 -9.98 -11.84 6.80
N ASP A 7 -11.13 -11.41 6.32
CA ASP A 7 -11.45 -9.98 6.19
C ASP A 7 -11.25 -9.20 7.49
N PRO A 8 -11.73 -9.65 8.66
CA PRO A 8 -11.49 -8.91 9.90
C PRO A 8 -10.01 -8.77 10.28
N ARG A 9 -9.14 -9.70 9.86
CA ARG A 9 -7.69 -9.57 10.09
C ARG A 9 -7.05 -8.60 9.12
N ILE A 10 -7.49 -8.59 7.87
CA ILE A 10 -7.03 -7.63 6.86
C ILE A 10 -7.48 -6.22 7.24
N GLU A 11 -8.72 -6.05 7.69
CA GLU A 11 -9.23 -4.77 8.18
C GLU A 11 -8.36 -4.21 9.30
N ARG A 12 -8.00 -5.02 10.31
CA ARG A 12 -7.11 -4.59 11.39
C ARG A 12 -5.71 -4.18 10.90
N VAL A 13 -5.20 -4.84 9.85
CA VAL A 13 -3.94 -4.41 9.21
C VAL A 13 -4.10 -3.03 8.60
N ILE A 14 -5.19 -2.79 7.89
CA ILE A 14 -5.49 -1.49 7.24
C ILE A 14 -5.75 -0.42 8.29
N ASP A 15 -6.52 -0.71 9.34
CA ASP A 15 -6.75 0.18 10.49
C ASP A 15 -5.43 0.64 11.11
N TRP A 16 -4.48 -0.29 11.29
CA TRP A 16 -3.17 0.04 11.82
C TRP A 16 -2.41 0.98 10.87
N LEU A 17 -2.43 0.72 9.57
CA LEU A 17 -1.80 1.57 8.56
C LEU A 17 -2.41 2.98 8.51
N GLU A 18 -3.71 3.12 8.67
CA GLU A 18 -4.39 4.41 8.71
C GLU A 18 -4.06 5.20 9.98
N THR A 19 -4.02 4.51 11.12
CA THR A 19 -3.78 5.12 12.43
C THR A 19 -2.32 5.52 12.62
N ASN A 20 -1.37 4.72 12.12
CA ASN A 20 0.07 4.91 12.33
C ASN A 20 0.74 5.56 11.10
N VAL A 21 0.33 6.78 10.78
CA VAL A 21 0.73 7.50 9.56
C VAL A 21 2.25 7.61 9.41
N VAL A 22 2.97 7.97 10.47
CA VAL A 22 4.43 8.14 10.44
C VAL A 22 5.15 6.81 10.15
N ASP A 23 4.72 5.73 10.79
CA ASP A 23 5.31 4.40 10.60
C ASP A 23 4.95 3.83 9.23
N ARG A 24 3.72 4.08 8.76
CA ARG A 24 3.29 3.78 7.40
C ARG A 24 4.17 4.47 6.35
N GLN A 25 4.42 5.76 6.50
CA GLN A 25 5.28 6.52 5.60
C GLN A 25 6.71 5.95 5.56
N LYS A 26 7.28 5.60 6.72
CA LYS A 26 8.60 4.96 6.79
C LYS A 26 8.59 3.57 6.17
N LEU A 27 7.52 2.81 6.35
CA LEU A 27 7.39 1.46 5.79
C LEU A 27 7.34 1.47 4.25
N PHE A 28 6.64 2.45 3.66
CA PHE A 28 6.38 2.50 2.22
C PHE A 28 7.22 3.51 1.45
N SER A 29 7.79 4.54 2.09
CA SER A 29 8.42 5.69 1.42
C SER A 29 9.86 5.49 0.99
N ASP A 30 10.47 4.34 1.21
CA ASP A 30 11.86 4.14 0.80
C ASP A 30 11.95 3.59 -0.62
N SER A 31 11.76 4.46 -1.60
CA SER A 31 12.09 4.12 -2.97
C SER A 31 13.60 4.29 -3.18
N SER A 32 14.22 3.23 -3.67
CA SER A 32 15.63 3.27 -4.14
C SER A 32 15.84 4.32 -5.23
N LYS A 33 14.76 4.77 -5.88
CA LYS A 33 14.71 5.76 -6.94
C LYS A 33 14.90 7.18 -6.38
N GLU A 34 14.18 7.57 -5.32
CA GLU A 34 14.39 8.87 -4.67
C GLU A 34 15.81 9.03 -4.12
N ALA A 35 16.36 7.97 -3.50
CA ALA A 35 17.73 8.00 -3.01
C ALA A 35 18.75 8.16 -4.15
N ALA A 36 18.49 7.58 -5.33
CA ALA A 36 19.34 7.70 -6.52
C ALA A 36 19.19 9.07 -7.18
N GLU A 37 17.99 9.62 -7.30
CA GLU A 37 17.69 10.94 -7.87
C GLU A 37 18.29 12.09 -7.03
N GLU A 38 18.30 11.92 -5.69
CA GLU A 38 18.94 12.88 -4.78
C GLU A 38 20.44 12.66 -4.62
N GLY A 39 21.06 11.72 -5.36
CA GLY A 39 22.50 11.45 -5.31
C GLY A 39 23.02 10.99 -3.95
N ARG A 40 22.11 10.64 -3.02
CA ARG A 40 22.46 10.15 -1.68
C ARG A 40 22.50 8.63 -1.63
N LYS A 41 23.45 8.11 -0.85
CA LYS A 41 23.40 6.69 -0.50
C LYS A 41 22.07 6.39 0.18
N LYS A 42 21.39 5.33 -0.31
CA LYS A 42 20.19 4.79 0.33
C LYS A 42 20.40 4.79 1.85
N ARG A 43 19.69 5.62 2.57
CA ARG A 43 19.63 5.50 4.03
C ARG A 43 18.89 4.21 4.30
N VAL A 44 19.64 3.17 4.56
CA VAL A 44 19.10 2.03 5.29
C VAL A 44 18.57 2.65 6.57
N ALA A 45 17.25 2.78 6.68
CA ALA A 45 16.65 3.25 7.92
C ALA A 45 17.28 2.42 9.02
N LYS A 46 17.83 3.08 10.05
CA LYS A 46 18.32 2.41 11.25
C LYS A 46 17.10 1.73 11.89
N GLY A 47 16.84 0.49 11.51
CA GLY A 47 15.67 -0.25 11.88
C GLY A 47 15.18 -1.03 10.65
N SER A 48 15.32 -2.32 10.69
CA SER A 48 14.72 -3.21 9.70
C SER A 48 13.21 -2.93 9.63
N LYS A 49 12.61 -2.97 8.44
CA LYS A 49 11.14 -2.90 8.26
C LYS A 49 10.41 -3.93 9.13
N SER A 50 11.10 -4.95 9.59
CA SER A 50 10.59 -5.95 10.53
C SER A 50 10.02 -5.34 11.81
N VAL A 51 10.53 -4.21 12.30
CA VAL A 51 10.00 -3.51 13.48
C VAL A 51 8.54 -3.09 13.27
N TYR A 52 8.21 -2.59 12.07
CA TYR A 52 6.84 -2.20 11.74
C TYR A 52 5.94 -3.43 11.56
N TYR A 53 6.44 -4.49 10.94
CA TYR A 53 5.69 -5.72 10.78
C TYR A 53 5.39 -6.40 12.12
N THR A 54 6.32 -6.41 13.06
CA THR A 54 6.10 -6.95 14.41
C THR A 54 5.16 -6.07 15.24
N ALA A 55 5.27 -4.74 15.14
CA ALA A 55 4.33 -3.82 15.79
C ALA A 55 2.90 -4.04 15.28
N MET A 56 2.73 -4.16 13.96
CA MET A 56 1.46 -4.45 13.31
C MET A 56 0.93 -5.83 13.71
N ALA A 57 1.79 -6.86 13.72
CA ALA A 57 1.43 -8.20 14.15
C ALA A 57 0.92 -8.21 15.59
N LYS A 58 1.58 -7.49 16.49
CA LYS A 58 1.13 -7.32 17.87
C LYS A 58 -0.26 -6.70 17.93
N ALA A 59 -0.51 -5.61 17.21
CA ALA A 59 -1.80 -4.94 17.21
C ALA A 59 -2.93 -5.84 16.64
N VAL A 60 -2.65 -6.53 15.52
CA VAL A 60 -3.65 -7.36 14.82
C VAL A 60 -4.01 -8.61 15.60
N PHE A 61 -3.01 -9.29 16.18
CA PHE A 61 -3.22 -10.63 16.76
C PHE A 61 -3.45 -10.64 18.27
N SER A 62 -3.12 -9.56 19.00
CA SER A 62 -3.43 -9.49 20.44
C SER A 62 -4.92 -9.53 20.75
N VAL A 63 -5.75 -9.08 19.80
CA VAL A 63 -7.22 -9.04 19.92
C VAL A 63 -7.90 -10.10 19.03
N ASP A 64 -7.13 -11.06 18.52
CA ASP A 64 -7.68 -12.11 17.66
C ASP A 64 -8.56 -13.09 18.46
N HIS A 65 -9.63 -13.57 17.84
CA HIS A 65 -10.50 -14.57 18.47
C HIS A 65 -9.84 -15.96 18.61
N ASN A 66 -8.76 -16.20 17.88
CA ASN A 66 -8.00 -17.46 17.94
C ASN A 66 -6.93 -17.38 19.04
N ASP A 67 -7.11 -18.13 20.12
CA ASP A 67 -6.21 -18.17 21.27
C ASP A 67 -4.76 -18.47 20.87
N LYS A 68 -4.56 -19.41 19.93
CA LYS A 68 -3.22 -19.80 19.47
C LYS A 68 -2.47 -18.63 18.82
N LEU A 69 -3.18 -17.70 18.15
CA LEU A 69 -2.58 -16.52 17.56
C LEU A 69 -2.29 -15.46 18.63
N ARG A 70 -3.17 -15.31 19.64
CA ARG A 70 -2.90 -14.44 20.78
C ARG A 70 -1.68 -14.89 21.58
N ASP A 71 -1.57 -16.17 21.87
CA ASP A 71 -0.43 -16.76 22.58
C ASP A 71 0.87 -16.63 21.77
N ALA A 72 0.77 -16.75 20.45
CA ALA A 72 1.89 -16.58 19.54
C ALA A 72 2.47 -15.15 19.52
N VAL A 73 1.70 -14.14 19.89
CA VAL A 73 2.21 -12.77 20.03
C VAL A 73 3.34 -12.71 21.07
N GLN A 74 3.28 -13.54 22.11
CA GLN A 74 4.29 -13.56 23.15
C GLN A 74 5.52 -14.43 22.80
N THR A 75 5.34 -15.46 21.97
CA THR A 75 6.36 -16.49 21.77
C THR A 75 6.93 -16.54 20.35
N LYS A 76 6.20 -16.01 19.34
CA LYS A 76 6.49 -16.15 17.92
C LYS A 76 6.19 -14.87 17.14
N LEU A 77 6.46 -13.71 17.73
CA LEU A 77 6.11 -12.41 17.16
C LEU A 77 6.77 -12.19 15.80
N ASP A 78 8.01 -12.64 15.60
CA ASP A 78 8.72 -12.51 14.31
C ASP A 78 8.07 -13.33 13.20
N GLU A 79 7.57 -14.56 13.51
CA GLU A 79 6.84 -15.36 12.53
C GLU A 79 5.51 -14.68 12.14
N LEU A 80 4.83 -14.07 13.10
CA LEU A 80 3.63 -13.28 12.85
C LEU A 80 3.94 -12.01 12.03
N GLY A 81 5.05 -11.31 12.34
CA GLY A 81 5.54 -10.18 11.54
C GLY A 81 5.82 -10.57 10.10
N LYS A 82 6.43 -11.74 9.87
CA LYS A 82 6.63 -12.26 8.51
C LYS A 82 5.31 -12.56 7.80
N SER A 83 4.31 -13.02 8.52
CA SER A 83 2.96 -13.21 7.95
C SER A 83 2.31 -11.89 7.55
N ILE A 84 2.51 -10.82 8.33
CA ILE A 84 2.07 -9.45 7.96
C ILE A 84 2.79 -8.99 6.68
N GLU A 85 4.12 -9.13 6.59
CA GLU A 85 4.88 -8.78 5.39
C GLU A 85 4.32 -9.47 4.14
N ASN A 86 4.03 -10.77 4.25
CA ASN A 86 3.50 -11.56 3.14
C ASN A 86 2.10 -11.10 2.72
N VAL A 87 1.20 -10.77 3.65
CA VAL A 87 -0.14 -10.26 3.30
C VAL A 87 -0.07 -8.89 2.67
N LEU A 88 0.80 -8.00 3.16
CA LEU A 88 1.01 -6.67 2.56
C LEU A 88 1.57 -6.77 1.14
N THR A 89 2.52 -7.69 0.92
CA THR A 89 3.06 -7.95 -0.42
C THR A 89 1.98 -8.41 -1.38
N ARG A 90 1.09 -9.31 -0.93
CA ARG A 90 -0.05 -9.77 -1.74
C ARG A 90 -1.04 -8.64 -2.02
N LEU A 91 -1.43 -7.87 -1.00
CA LEU A 91 -2.34 -6.73 -1.18
C LEU A 91 -1.77 -5.70 -2.15
N LYS A 92 -0.45 -5.43 -2.08
CA LYS A 92 0.24 -4.55 -3.03
C LYS A 92 0.18 -5.09 -4.46
N SER A 93 0.40 -6.38 -4.68
CA SER A 93 0.32 -6.98 -6.01
C SER A 93 -1.09 -6.86 -6.58
N THR A 94 -2.09 -7.26 -5.79
CA THR A 94 -3.50 -7.18 -6.18
C THR A 94 -3.93 -5.74 -6.46
N TYR A 95 -3.50 -4.76 -5.66
CA TYR A 95 -3.76 -3.35 -5.87
C TYR A 95 -3.17 -2.83 -7.20
N LYS A 96 -1.95 -3.25 -7.54
CA LYS A 96 -1.32 -2.87 -8.81
C LYS A 96 -2.06 -3.46 -10.01
N GLU A 97 -2.46 -4.74 -9.94
CA GLU A 97 -3.22 -5.41 -10.99
C GLU A 97 -4.60 -4.75 -11.18
N PHE A 98 -5.26 -4.42 -10.08
CA PHE A 98 -6.52 -3.67 -10.08
C PHE A 98 -6.36 -2.32 -10.81
N ASN A 99 -5.35 -1.53 -10.43
CA ASN A 99 -5.12 -0.21 -11.04
C ASN A 99 -4.71 -0.31 -12.50
N ALA A 100 -3.96 -1.33 -12.90
CA ALA A 100 -3.62 -1.57 -14.29
C ALA A 100 -4.88 -1.84 -15.14
N GLU A 101 -5.84 -2.56 -14.60
CA GLU A 101 -7.11 -2.84 -15.30
C GLU A 101 -8.07 -1.65 -15.25
N LEU A 102 -8.07 -0.88 -14.18
CA LEU A 102 -8.85 0.36 -14.07
C LEU A 102 -8.40 1.39 -15.14
N GLY A 103 -7.11 1.39 -15.48
CA GLY A 103 -6.51 2.26 -16.50
C GLY A 103 -6.07 3.61 -15.94
N GLN A 104 -5.38 4.39 -16.79
CA GLN A 104 -4.76 5.66 -16.41
C GLN A 104 -5.76 6.70 -15.90
N THR A 105 -6.96 6.76 -16.50
CA THR A 105 -7.99 7.73 -16.16
C THR A 105 -8.64 7.50 -14.80
N GLY A 106 -8.62 6.26 -14.29
CA GLY A 106 -9.24 5.92 -13.01
C GLY A 106 -8.26 5.84 -11.84
N ALA A 107 -7.02 5.41 -12.09
CA ALA A 107 -6.05 5.13 -11.04
C ALA A 107 -5.48 6.39 -10.37
N GLY A 108 -5.59 7.57 -10.99
CA GLY A 108 -5.15 8.86 -10.45
C GLY A 108 -6.27 9.69 -9.82
N LEU A 109 -7.53 9.27 -9.90
CA LEU A 109 -8.66 10.02 -9.36
C LEU A 109 -8.67 10.00 -7.85
N GLU A 110 -9.08 11.12 -7.24
CA GLU A 110 -9.46 11.19 -5.84
C GLU A 110 -10.89 10.64 -5.65
N ASP A 111 -11.21 10.17 -4.44
CA ASP A 111 -12.56 9.69 -4.14
C ASP A 111 -13.63 10.78 -4.39
N SER A 112 -13.27 12.06 -4.23
CA SER A 112 -14.13 13.20 -4.55
C SER A 112 -14.48 13.33 -6.04
N ASP A 113 -13.66 12.79 -6.93
CA ASP A 113 -13.86 12.85 -8.38
C ASP A 113 -14.71 11.69 -8.89
N ILE A 114 -14.91 10.68 -8.05
CA ILE A 114 -15.72 9.49 -8.36
C ILE A 114 -17.13 9.74 -7.88
N THR A 115 -18.02 10.13 -8.80
CA THR A 115 -19.43 10.33 -8.47
C THR A 115 -20.20 9.01 -8.51
N LEU A 116 -21.17 8.85 -7.60
CA LEU A 116 -22.14 7.75 -7.64
C LEU A 116 -22.80 7.68 -9.02
N ASN A 117 -22.89 6.49 -9.58
CA ASN A 117 -23.44 6.20 -10.94
C ASN A 117 -22.57 6.68 -12.11
N SER A 118 -21.30 7.02 -11.91
CA SER A 118 -20.36 7.17 -13.01
C SER A 118 -19.92 5.79 -13.54
N ASP A 119 -19.51 5.74 -14.82
CA ASP A 119 -18.95 4.51 -15.40
C ASP A 119 -17.72 4.02 -14.64
N ILE A 120 -16.94 4.96 -14.11
CA ILE A 120 -15.76 4.67 -13.29
C ILE A 120 -16.14 4.03 -11.96
N TYR A 121 -17.20 4.52 -11.31
CA TYR A 121 -17.69 3.95 -10.06
C TYR A 121 -18.12 2.49 -10.26
N ASN A 122 -18.92 2.24 -11.30
CA ASN A 122 -19.38 0.89 -11.61
C ASN A 122 -18.21 -0.04 -11.94
N LYS A 123 -17.22 0.44 -12.68
CA LYS A 123 -16.00 -0.31 -12.98
C LYS A 123 -15.19 -0.64 -11.74
N ILE A 124 -15.03 0.31 -10.81
CA ILE A 124 -14.35 0.08 -9.53
C ILE A 124 -15.07 -1.02 -8.75
N ASP A 125 -16.39 -0.98 -8.69
CA ASP A 125 -17.19 -1.95 -7.93
C ASP A 125 -17.06 -3.37 -8.54
N GLU A 126 -17.15 -3.49 -9.84
CA GLU A 126 -16.86 -4.75 -10.55
C GLU A 126 -15.45 -5.28 -10.28
N LEU A 127 -14.44 -4.41 -10.27
CA LEU A 127 -13.06 -4.79 -10.00
C LEU A 127 -12.84 -5.20 -8.54
N LYS A 128 -13.53 -4.57 -7.57
CA LYS A 128 -13.50 -5.00 -6.17
C LYS A 128 -13.97 -6.45 -6.02
N GLU A 129 -15.03 -6.83 -6.71
CA GLU A 129 -15.52 -8.20 -6.71
C GLU A 129 -14.53 -9.13 -7.43
N LYS A 130 -14.09 -8.77 -8.63
CA LYS A 130 -13.17 -9.58 -9.46
C LYS A 130 -11.87 -9.91 -8.74
N PHE A 131 -11.24 -8.92 -8.11
CA PHE A 131 -9.97 -9.06 -7.40
C PHE A 131 -10.14 -9.45 -5.94
N ASN A 132 -11.37 -9.60 -5.45
CA ASN A 132 -11.67 -9.81 -4.03
C ASN A 132 -10.93 -8.79 -3.15
N LEU A 133 -11.00 -7.51 -3.52
CA LEU A 133 -10.33 -6.40 -2.88
C LEU A 133 -11.35 -5.33 -2.42
N PRO A 134 -12.24 -5.65 -1.46
CA PRO A 134 -13.26 -4.71 -0.98
C PRO A 134 -12.64 -3.47 -0.29
N TYR A 135 -11.36 -3.54 0.07
CA TYR A 135 -10.60 -2.48 0.76
C TYR A 135 -9.89 -1.53 -0.19
N TRP A 136 -10.12 -1.61 -1.51
CA TRP A 136 -9.38 -0.83 -2.50
C TRP A 136 -9.41 0.67 -2.19
N ASP A 137 -10.55 1.24 -1.83
CA ASP A 137 -10.68 2.67 -1.53
C ASP A 137 -9.74 3.10 -0.40
N ARG A 138 -9.69 2.33 0.69
CA ARG A 138 -8.83 2.58 1.84
C ARG A 138 -7.34 2.51 1.48
N LEU A 139 -6.97 1.48 0.72
CA LEU A 139 -5.60 1.32 0.21
C LEU A 139 -5.25 2.42 -0.78
N HIS A 140 -6.18 2.81 -1.65
CA HIS A 140 -6.02 3.88 -2.63
C HIS A 140 -5.77 5.22 -1.94
N GLY A 141 -6.44 5.51 -0.85
CA GLY A 141 -6.26 6.73 -0.08
C GLY A 141 -4.82 7.02 0.33
N PHE A 142 -3.99 6.00 0.56
CA PHE A 142 -2.58 6.20 0.93
C PHE A 142 -1.55 5.61 -0.05
N TRP A 143 -1.94 4.74 -1.00
CA TRP A 143 -1.02 4.16 -1.97
C TRP A 143 -1.03 4.86 -3.33
N ARG A 144 -2.08 5.62 -3.67
CA ARG A 144 -2.21 6.27 -4.98
C ARG A 144 -1.08 7.24 -5.31
N THR A 145 -0.53 7.91 -4.31
CA THR A 145 0.54 8.90 -4.45
C THR A 145 1.94 8.29 -4.46
N LEU A 146 2.07 6.99 -4.23
CA LEU A 146 3.35 6.30 -4.16
C LEU A 146 3.68 5.64 -5.53
N PRO A 147 4.72 6.11 -6.25
CA PRO A 147 5.06 5.58 -7.58
C PRO A 147 5.30 4.06 -7.60
N ASN A 148 5.82 3.51 -6.51
CA ASN A 148 6.05 2.06 -6.38
C ASN A 148 4.76 1.24 -6.26
N PHE A 149 3.63 1.89 -5.96
CA PHE A 149 2.32 1.26 -5.80
C PHE A 149 1.38 1.63 -6.94
N ASN A 150 1.51 2.85 -7.46
CA ASN A 150 0.73 3.34 -8.59
C ASN A 150 1.66 3.92 -9.67
N PRO A 151 2.10 3.11 -10.64
CA PRO A 151 3.03 3.55 -11.69
C PRO A 151 2.51 4.68 -12.57
N THR A 152 1.18 4.87 -12.61
CA THR A 152 0.55 5.91 -13.44
C THR A 152 0.81 7.33 -12.95
N VAL A 153 1.24 7.50 -11.69
CA VAL A 153 1.59 8.81 -11.11
C VAL A 153 2.86 9.40 -11.73
N VAL A 154 3.73 8.58 -12.30
CA VAL A 154 5.02 9.03 -12.87
C VAL A 154 4.84 9.79 -14.18
N ASP A 155 3.76 9.54 -14.93
CA ASP A 155 3.47 10.17 -16.22
C ASP A 155 2.67 11.48 -16.10
N SER A 156 2.31 11.88 -14.88
CA SER A 156 1.41 13.02 -14.63
C SER A 156 2.11 14.26 -14.04
N GLU A 157 3.43 14.34 -14.01
CA GLU A 157 4.10 15.60 -13.71
C GLU A 157 4.00 16.56 -14.92
N PRO A 158 3.20 17.63 -14.84
CA PRO A 158 3.23 18.68 -15.83
C PRO A 158 4.48 19.53 -15.56
N GLY A 159 5.53 19.37 -16.36
CA GLY A 159 6.63 20.30 -16.23
C GLY A 159 8.02 19.87 -16.66
N LEU A 160 8.17 18.99 -17.62
CA LEU A 160 9.35 18.98 -18.46
C LEU A 160 8.96 19.55 -19.83
N ASP A 161 8.96 20.87 -19.89
CA ASP A 161 8.87 21.59 -21.17
C ASP A 161 10.18 21.37 -21.93
N VAL A 162 10.26 20.23 -22.61
CA VAL A 162 11.38 19.84 -23.46
C VAL A 162 11.55 20.81 -24.65
N ALA A 163 10.53 21.64 -24.89
CA ALA A 163 10.55 22.67 -25.94
C ALA A 163 11.38 23.92 -25.57
N ALA A 164 11.56 24.19 -24.27
CA ALA A 164 12.30 25.38 -23.83
C ALA A 164 13.84 25.18 -23.84
N GLU A 165 14.32 23.92 -23.86
CA GLU A 165 15.78 23.65 -23.89
C GLU A 165 16.36 23.53 -25.30
N ALA A 166 15.53 23.34 -26.32
CA ALA A 166 15.95 23.26 -27.73
C ALA A 166 16.22 24.61 -28.39
N LEU A 167 15.95 25.73 -27.71
CA LEU A 167 16.15 27.11 -28.24
C LEU A 167 17.37 27.82 -27.67
N LYS A 168 18.28 27.12 -27.00
CA LYS A 168 19.54 27.66 -26.46
C LYS A 168 20.79 27.04 -27.10
N LEU A 169 20.70 26.65 -28.38
CA LEU A 169 21.85 26.36 -29.23
C LEU A 169 21.94 27.34 -30.38
#